data_dc7c505f60a77b203d446f27b0cde981
#
_entry.id   dc7c505f60a77b203d446f27b0cde981
#
_cell.length_a   1.000
_cell.length_b   1.000
_cell.length_c   1.000
_cell.angle_alpha   90.00
_cell.angle_beta   90.00
_cell.angle_gamma   90.00
#
_symmetry.space_group_name_H-M   'P 1'
#
loop_
_entity.id
_entity.type
_entity.pdbx_description
1 polymer ?
#
loop_
_entity_poly.entity_id
_entity_poly.type
_entity_poly.pdbx_seq_one_letter_code
_entity_poly.pdbx_strand_id
1 'polypeptide(L)'
;MKKLIAICLLLCLFALPAQATYYPTPEAKTIAIREFDTIYPGLTQEMKDNIWISYVSGDLDWRDKSRFVFQYKKEHMISVEITVDAWTGEATGSPEWPLAQLIEEYESGISREQAEQIALQTYSDSLPELEQQFPKNYQAFVERYGEEQLSSEHMVLYMMYISQYNCGEKGQEPIWYISVIHEMNRPSDLSYDSYTWLLLTVNARTGEVMEKTLDTTNCEPFVLKPWPFRQ
;
A
#
# COMPACT_ATOMS: atom_id res chain seq x y z
N MET A 1 -42.07 25.77 45.31
CA MET A 1 -41.24 26.42 44.26
C MET A 1 -39.75 26.45 44.59
N LYS A 2 -39.26 26.87 45.75
CA LYS A 2 -37.84 26.95 46.08
C LYS A 2 -37.08 25.59 45.95
N LYS A 3 -37.70 24.45 46.33
CA LYS A 3 -37.09 23.11 46.21
C LYS A 3 -36.99 22.62 44.77
N LEU A 4 -37.89 23.00 43.88
CA LEU A 4 -37.86 22.61 42.47
C LEU A 4 -36.74 23.36 41.73
N ILE A 5 -36.54 24.64 42.05
CA ILE A 5 -35.46 25.46 41.47
C ILE A 5 -34.07 24.90 41.86
N ALA A 6 -33.92 24.45 43.12
CA ALA A 6 -32.68 23.85 43.60
C ALA A 6 -32.35 22.52 42.88
N ILE A 7 -33.34 21.69 42.57
CA ILE A 7 -33.16 20.44 41.84
C ILE A 7 -32.79 20.71 40.35
N CYS A 8 -33.43 21.69 39.71
CA CYS A 8 -33.08 22.08 38.34
C CYS A 8 -31.67 22.67 38.26
N LEU A 9 -31.24 23.49 39.23
CA LEU A 9 -29.87 23.99 39.30
C LEU A 9 -28.85 22.90 39.57
N LEU A 10 -29.17 21.88 40.39
CA LEU A 10 -28.30 20.72 40.59
C LEU A 10 -28.17 19.88 39.31
N LEU A 11 -29.27 19.65 38.59
CA LEU A 11 -29.25 18.92 37.31
C LEU A 11 -28.48 19.67 36.20
N CYS A 12 -28.57 21.02 36.20
CA CYS A 12 -27.77 21.83 35.27
C CYS A 12 -26.27 21.83 35.60
N LEU A 13 -25.89 21.64 36.88
CA LEU A 13 -24.49 21.53 37.29
C LEU A 13 -23.86 20.16 36.91
N PHE A 14 -24.69 19.12 36.74
CA PHE A 14 -24.23 17.80 36.27
C PHE A 14 -24.31 17.66 34.73
N ALA A 15 -24.95 18.59 34.04
CA ALA A 15 -24.93 18.73 32.59
C ALA A 15 -23.79 19.67 32.15
N LEU A 16 -22.64 19.60 32.80
CA LEU A 16 -21.42 20.15 32.18
C LEU A 16 -21.23 19.38 30.89
N PRO A 17 -21.24 20.04 29.72
CA PRO A 17 -20.86 19.36 28.51
C PRO A 17 -19.49 18.76 28.79
N ALA A 18 -19.34 17.44 28.55
CA ALA A 18 -18.06 16.84 28.56
C ALA A 18 -17.19 17.76 27.70
N GLN A 19 -16.23 18.45 28.33
CA GLN A 19 -15.33 19.32 27.58
C GLN A 19 -14.69 18.42 26.55
N ALA A 20 -15.01 18.64 25.28
CA ALA A 20 -14.40 17.92 24.20
C ALA A 20 -12.89 18.07 24.33
N THR A 21 -12.22 17.01 24.72
CA THR A 21 -10.78 17.01 24.92
C THR A 21 -10.16 16.81 23.56
N TYR A 22 -9.43 17.81 23.09
CA TYR A 22 -8.64 17.64 21.88
C TYR A 22 -7.47 16.71 22.17
N TYR A 23 -7.35 15.63 21.39
CA TYR A 23 -6.25 14.69 21.47
C TYR A 23 -5.16 15.08 20.47
N PRO A 24 -4.02 15.64 20.92
CA PRO A 24 -2.89 15.92 20.04
C PRO A 24 -2.30 14.61 19.49
N THR A 25 -1.52 14.72 18.42
CA THR A 25 -0.98 13.55 17.68
C THR A 25 -0.34 12.45 18.55
N PRO A 26 0.43 12.75 19.61
CA PRO A 26 1.00 11.70 20.48
C PRO A 26 -0.03 10.88 21.23
N GLU A 27 -1.07 11.54 21.77
CA GLU A 27 -2.17 10.88 22.49
C GLU A 27 -3.06 10.10 21.51
N ALA A 28 -3.36 10.68 20.36
CA ALA A 28 -4.11 10.01 19.30
C ALA A 28 -3.35 8.76 18.81
N LYS A 29 -2.02 8.82 18.69
CA LYS A 29 -1.18 7.66 18.38
C LYS A 29 -1.31 6.54 19.42
N THR A 30 -1.33 6.91 20.70
CA THR A 30 -1.50 5.94 21.79
C THR A 30 -2.86 5.25 21.72
N ILE A 31 -3.92 6.01 21.40
CA ILE A 31 -5.26 5.48 21.19
C ILE A 31 -5.27 4.53 19.97
N ALA A 32 -4.66 4.94 18.85
CA ALA A 32 -4.57 4.11 17.65
C ALA A 32 -3.85 2.77 17.90
N ILE A 33 -2.74 2.76 18.64
CA ILE A 33 -2.01 1.55 19.00
C ILE A 33 -2.90 0.60 19.84
N ARG A 34 -3.60 1.14 20.84
CA ARG A 34 -4.52 0.33 21.66
C ARG A 34 -5.65 -0.26 20.84
N GLU A 35 -6.22 0.52 19.92
CA GLU A 35 -7.26 0.05 19.01
C GLU A 35 -6.74 -1.02 18.06
N PHE A 36 -5.54 -0.83 17.49
CA PHE A 36 -4.87 -1.82 16.67
C PHE A 36 -4.71 -3.16 17.40
N ASP A 37 -4.23 -3.14 18.64
CA ASP A 37 -4.09 -4.36 19.46
C ASP A 37 -5.43 -5.02 19.77
N THR A 38 -6.51 -4.23 19.87
CA THR A 38 -7.85 -4.72 20.11
C THR A 38 -8.45 -5.41 18.86
N ILE A 39 -8.26 -4.79 17.69
CA ILE A 39 -8.77 -5.30 16.41
C ILE A 39 -7.98 -6.53 15.95
N TYR A 40 -6.67 -6.56 16.18
CA TYR A 40 -5.77 -7.61 15.68
C TYR A 40 -5.08 -8.41 16.82
N PRO A 41 -5.86 -9.10 17.68
CA PRO A 41 -5.32 -9.83 18.83
C PRO A 41 -4.49 -11.06 18.45
N GLY A 42 -4.58 -11.53 17.20
CA GLY A 42 -3.87 -12.71 16.69
C GLY A 42 -2.41 -12.46 16.31
N LEU A 43 -1.93 -11.21 16.35
CA LEU A 43 -0.55 -10.89 16.00
C LEU A 43 0.42 -11.35 17.10
N THR A 44 1.46 -12.09 16.70
CA THR A 44 2.57 -12.44 17.58
C THR A 44 3.42 -11.21 17.93
N GLN A 45 4.25 -11.31 18.98
CA GLN A 45 5.16 -10.21 19.34
C GLN A 45 6.17 -9.93 18.21
N GLU A 46 6.66 -10.97 17.55
CA GLU A 46 7.57 -10.83 16.41
C GLU A 46 6.92 -10.08 15.24
N MET A 47 5.66 -10.37 14.93
CA MET A 47 4.91 -9.62 13.91
C MET A 47 4.78 -8.14 14.31
N LYS A 48 4.43 -7.86 15.56
CA LYS A 48 4.28 -6.50 16.09
C LYS A 48 5.58 -5.70 16.04
N ASP A 49 6.71 -6.33 16.36
CA ASP A 49 8.04 -5.71 16.34
C ASP A 49 8.45 -5.27 14.92
N ASN A 50 7.88 -5.88 13.90
CA ASN A 50 8.08 -5.55 12.49
C ASN A 50 7.03 -4.56 11.92
N ILE A 51 6.12 -4.04 12.75
CA ILE A 51 5.11 -3.07 12.29
C ILE A 51 5.62 -1.64 12.48
N TRP A 52 5.61 -0.90 11.39
CA TRP A 52 5.91 0.52 11.35
C TRP A 52 4.64 1.33 11.41
N ILE A 53 4.64 2.39 12.21
CA ILE A 53 3.50 3.28 12.35
C ILE A 53 3.88 4.63 11.77
N SER A 54 3.19 5.01 10.71
CA SER A 54 3.29 6.33 10.10
C SER A 54 2.02 7.15 10.36
N TYR A 55 2.20 8.46 10.52
CA TYR A 55 1.12 9.41 10.61
C TYR A 55 0.87 10.02 9.24
N VAL A 56 -0.38 9.98 8.80
CA VAL A 56 -0.83 10.64 7.58
C VAL A 56 -1.64 11.86 8.01
N SER A 57 -1.10 13.05 7.75
CA SER A 57 -1.87 14.29 7.96
C SER A 57 -3.03 14.30 6.97
N GLY A 58 -4.26 14.38 7.51
CA GLY A 58 -5.46 14.40 6.68
C GLY A 58 -5.51 15.60 5.75
N ASP A 59 -6.20 15.46 4.64
CA ASP A 59 -6.66 16.55 3.80
C ASP A 59 -7.48 17.57 4.61
N LEU A 60 -7.62 18.78 4.10
CA LEU A 60 -8.28 19.91 4.77
C LEU A 60 -9.68 19.60 5.34
N ASP A 61 -10.37 18.60 4.80
CA ASP A 61 -11.70 18.17 5.25
C ASP A 61 -11.68 17.22 6.48
N TRP A 62 -10.47 16.75 6.89
CA TRP A 62 -10.29 15.79 7.99
C TRP A 62 -9.55 16.39 9.20
N ARG A 63 -9.68 17.71 9.43
CA ARG A 63 -8.97 18.42 10.50
C ARG A 63 -9.16 17.83 11.89
N ASP A 64 -10.25 17.09 12.07
CA ASP A 64 -10.64 16.54 13.37
C ASP A 64 -10.24 15.04 13.49
N LYS A 65 -9.58 14.46 12.48
CA LYS A 65 -9.19 13.05 12.47
C LYS A 65 -7.69 12.87 12.25
N SER A 66 -7.10 12.05 13.10
CA SER A 66 -5.71 11.60 12.96
C SER A 66 -5.68 10.21 12.34
N ARG A 67 -4.97 10.05 11.23
CA ARG A 67 -4.83 8.76 10.52
C ARG A 67 -3.46 8.17 10.80
N PHE A 68 -3.45 6.92 11.24
CA PHE A 68 -2.24 6.15 11.49
C PHE A 68 -2.24 4.91 10.60
N VAL A 69 -1.17 4.74 9.84
CA VAL A 69 -0.98 3.57 8.97
C VAL A 69 0.02 2.65 9.64
N PHE A 70 -0.40 1.42 9.90
CA PHE A 70 0.40 0.34 10.46
C PHE A 70 0.84 -0.54 9.30
N GLN A 71 2.15 -0.57 9.04
CA GLN A 71 2.74 -1.23 7.87
C GLN A 71 3.69 -2.33 8.31
N TYR A 72 3.48 -3.55 7.84
CA TYR A 72 4.40 -4.66 8.11
C TYR A 72 5.67 -4.51 7.27
N LYS A 73 6.84 -4.58 7.91
CA LYS A 73 8.18 -4.43 7.30
C LYS A 73 8.32 -3.21 6.37
N LYS A 74 7.56 -2.14 6.61
CA LYS A 74 7.44 -0.97 5.71
C LYS A 74 6.88 -1.28 4.32
N GLU A 75 6.32 -2.46 4.12
CA GLU A 75 5.65 -2.82 2.88
C GLU A 75 4.28 -2.14 2.81
N HIS A 76 4.10 -1.27 1.82
CA HIS A 76 2.83 -0.55 1.67
C HIS A 76 1.63 -1.46 1.39
N MET A 77 1.89 -2.67 0.98
CA MET A 77 0.86 -3.64 0.57
C MET A 77 0.26 -4.42 1.75
N ILE A 78 1.00 -4.53 2.85
CA ILE A 78 0.52 -5.13 4.09
C ILE A 78 0.40 -4.01 5.11
N SER A 79 -0.68 -3.26 4.99
CA SER A 79 -0.94 -2.13 5.87
C SER A 79 -2.40 -2.06 6.24
N VAL A 80 -2.67 -1.56 7.43
CA VAL A 80 -4.00 -1.23 7.91
C VAL A 80 -4.02 0.18 8.46
N GLU A 81 -5.18 0.80 8.40
CA GLU A 81 -5.36 2.17 8.87
C GLU A 81 -6.23 2.22 10.11
N ILE A 82 -5.80 2.99 11.10
CA ILE A 82 -6.60 3.36 12.26
C ILE A 82 -6.79 4.87 12.23
N THR A 83 -8.04 5.29 12.25
CA THR A 83 -8.42 6.70 12.32
C THR A 83 -8.89 7.02 13.74
N VAL A 84 -8.37 8.09 14.32
CA VAL A 84 -8.77 8.57 15.65
C VAL A 84 -9.40 9.95 15.51
N ASP A 85 -10.62 10.10 16.02
CA ASP A 85 -11.27 11.39 16.14
C ASP A 85 -10.56 12.22 17.21
N ALA A 86 -10.09 13.41 16.82
CA ALA A 86 -9.27 14.25 17.68
C ALA A 86 -10.04 14.86 18.87
N TRP A 87 -11.37 14.89 18.83
CA TRP A 87 -12.23 15.49 19.84
C TRP A 87 -12.86 14.47 20.78
N THR A 88 -13.21 13.31 20.25
CA THR A 88 -13.86 12.26 21.04
C THR A 88 -12.89 11.19 21.52
N GLY A 89 -11.74 11.06 20.85
CA GLY A 89 -10.81 9.95 21.05
C GLY A 89 -11.36 8.61 20.56
N GLU A 90 -12.47 8.62 19.80
CA GLU A 90 -13.01 7.41 19.20
C GLU A 90 -12.08 6.95 18.10
N ALA A 91 -11.71 5.66 18.13
CA ALA A 91 -10.86 5.06 17.12
C ALA A 91 -11.64 4.09 16.26
N THR A 92 -11.33 4.06 14.97
CA THR A 92 -11.95 3.15 14.00
C THR A 92 -10.90 2.54 13.12
N GLY A 93 -11.02 1.25 12.81
CA GLY A 93 -10.16 0.49 11.92
C GLY A 93 -10.97 -0.50 11.09
N SER A 94 -10.29 -1.34 10.34
CA SER A 94 -10.91 -2.36 9.46
C SER A 94 -10.74 -3.75 10.07
N PRO A 95 -11.63 -4.19 10.97
CA PRO A 95 -11.50 -5.48 11.66
C PRO A 95 -11.67 -6.69 10.73
N GLU A 96 -12.17 -6.48 9.52
CA GLU A 96 -12.44 -7.54 8.54
C GLU A 96 -11.18 -8.13 7.92
N TRP A 97 -10.03 -7.48 8.11
CA TRP A 97 -8.77 -7.92 7.53
C TRP A 97 -8.10 -8.99 8.40
N PRO A 98 -7.84 -10.18 7.87
CA PRO A 98 -7.13 -11.24 8.59
C PRO A 98 -5.62 -10.96 8.59
N LEU A 99 -5.20 -9.86 9.26
CA LEU A 99 -3.83 -9.34 9.19
C LEU A 99 -2.77 -10.37 9.58
N ALA A 100 -3.01 -11.18 10.61
CA ALA A 100 -2.07 -12.22 11.02
C ALA A 100 -1.87 -13.26 9.91
N GLN A 101 -2.97 -13.75 9.33
CA GLN A 101 -2.91 -14.74 8.24
C GLN A 101 -2.27 -14.15 6.98
N LEU A 102 -2.50 -12.88 6.70
CA LEU A 102 -1.88 -12.18 5.58
C LEU A 102 -0.36 -12.07 5.76
N ILE A 103 0.10 -11.78 6.96
CA ILE A 103 1.52 -11.74 7.31
C ILE A 103 2.14 -13.15 7.20
N GLU A 104 1.49 -14.17 7.75
CA GLU A 104 1.95 -15.56 7.65
C GLU A 104 2.04 -16.03 6.20
N GLU A 105 1.06 -15.69 5.37
CA GLU A 105 1.07 -16.00 3.95
C GLU A 105 2.27 -15.34 3.25
N TYR A 106 2.48 -14.05 3.50
CA TYR A 106 3.58 -13.29 2.92
C TYR A 106 4.95 -13.86 3.34
N GLU A 107 5.13 -14.16 4.62
CA GLU A 107 6.39 -14.69 5.16
C GLU A 107 6.68 -16.13 4.72
N SER A 108 5.67 -16.89 4.36
CA SER A 108 5.83 -18.27 3.86
C SER A 108 6.19 -18.35 2.38
N GLY A 109 6.13 -17.25 1.66
CA GLY A 109 6.39 -17.17 0.23
C GLY A 109 7.81 -16.74 -0.14
N ILE A 110 8.01 -16.44 -1.41
CA ILE A 110 9.24 -15.81 -1.89
C ILE A 110 9.29 -14.35 -1.41
N SER A 111 10.48 -13.89 -1.07
CA SER A 111 10.65 -12.49 -0.66
C SER A 111 10.45 -11.54 -1.84
N ARG A 112 10.26 -10.27 -1.52
CA ARG A 112 10.18 -9.20 -2.52
C ARG A 112 11.43 -9.17 -3.40
N GLU A 113 12.62 -9.27 -2.79
CA GLU A 113 13.90 -9.26 -3.50
C GLU A 113 14.04 -10.46 -4.44
N GLN A 114 13.51 -11.63 -4.05
CA GLN A 114 13.47 -12.79 -4.94
C GLN A 114 12.52 -12.55 -6.12
N ALA A 115 11.36 -11.97 -5.89
CA ALA A 115 10.43 -11.62 -6.95
C ALA A 115 11.01 -10.55 -7.90
N GLU A 116 11.75 -9.55 -7.37
CA GLU A 116 12.50 -8.58 -8.16
C GLU A 116 13.53 -9.24 -9.06
N GLN A 117 14.33 -10.16 -8.52
CA GLN A 117 15.34 -10.90 -9.29
C GLN A 117 14.70 -11.73 -10.42
N ILE A 118 13.58 -12.41 -10.14
CA ILE A 118 12.82 -13.16 -11.14
C ILE A 118 12.35 -12.22 -12.26
N ALA A 119 11.84 -11.06 -11.92
CA ALA A 119 11.34 -10.11 -12.90
C ALA A 119 12.46 -9.54 -13.79
N LEU A 120 13.58 -9.13 -13.20
CA LEU A 120 14.74 -8.61 -13.94
C LEU A 120 15.38 -9.67 -14.84
N GLN A 121 15.47 -10.92 -14.35
CA GLN A 121 15.98 -12.02 -15.18
C GLN A 121 15.03 -12.31 -16.35
N THR A 122 13.71 -12.40 -16.06
CA THR A 122 12.70 -12.64 -17.12
C THR A 122 12.69 -11.52 -18.15
N TYR A 123 12.88 -10.27 -17.72
CA TYR A 123 13.03 -9.13 -18.63
C TYR A 123 14.26 -9.29 -19.53
N SER A 124 15.42 -9.57 -18.96
CA SER A 124 16.66 -9.74 -19.70
C SER A 124 16.55 -10.86 -20.74
N ASP A 125 15.94 -11.99 -20.35
CA ASP A 125 15.71 -13.12 -21.24
C ASP A 125 14.69 -12.81 -22.35
N SER A 126 13.84 -11.81 -22.14
CA SER A 126 12.80 -11.41 -23.11
C SER A 126 13.24 -10.33 -24.10
N LEU A 127 14.42 -9.73 -23.95
CA LEU A 127 14.90 -8.66 -24.85
C LEU A 127 14.90 -9.09 -26.35
N PRO A 128 15.36 -10.29 -26.74
CA PRO A 128 15.29 -10.70 -28.15
C PRO A 128 13.87 -10.84 -28.68
N GLU A 129 12.94 -11.25 -27.82
CA GLU A 129 11.52 -11.37 -28.15
C GLU A 129 10.88 -9.98 -28.32
N LEU A 130 11.23 -9.02 -27.45
CA LEU A 130 10.81 -7.62 -27.54
C LEU A 130 11.25 -6.97 -28.86
N GLU A 131 12.52 -7.14 -29.24
CA GLU A 131 13.05 -6.66 -30.52
C GLU A 131 12.29 -7.25 -31.70
N GLN A 132 11.99 -8.56 -31.65
CA GLN A 132 11.28 -9.26 -32.72
C GLN A 132 9.81 -8.85 -32.83
N GLN A 133 9.11 -8.73 -31.70
CA GLN A 133 7.68 -8.42 -31.68
C GLN A 133 7.39 -6.92 -31.90
N PHE A 134 8.27 -6.06 -31.42
CA PHE A 134 8.10 -4.60 -31.44
C PHE A 134 9.30 -3.86 -32.04
N PRO A 135 9.78 -4.23 -33.23
CA PRO A 135 11.04 -3.72 -33.78
C PRO A 135 11.09 -2.20 -33.91
N LYS A 136 9.97 -1.56 -34.22
CA LYS A 136 9.90 -0.11 -34.37
C LYS A 136 10.06 0.61 -33.03
N ASN A 137 9.40 0.12 -31.99
CA ASN A 137 9.45 0.73 -30.65
C ASN A 137 10.83 0.49 -30.03
N TYR A 138 11.37 -0.72 -30.19
CA TYR A 138 12.72 -1.07 -29.74
C TYR A 138 13.77 -0.17 -30.39
N GLN A 139 13.77 -0.05 -31.72
CA GLN A 139 14.72 0.80 -32.44
C GLN A 139 14.56 2.29 -32.08
N ALA A 140 13.33 2.80 -31.97
CA ALA A 140 13.08 4.18 -31.58
C ALA A 140 13.61 4.48 -30.16
N PHE A 141 13.49 3.50 -29.25
CA PHE A 141 14.06 3.61 -27.91
C PHE A 141 15.58 3.64 -27.95
N VAL A 142 16.20 2.68 -28.66
CA VAL A 142 17.69 2.58 -28.79
C VAL A 142 18.28 3.82 -29.47
N GLU A 143 17.66 4.32 -30.52
CA GLU A 143 18.07 5.56 -31.20
C GLU A 143 18.01 6.78 -30.28
N ARG A 144 17.05 6.81 -29.37
CA ARG A 144 16.83 7.96 -28.49
C ARG A 144 17.69 7.92 -27.24
N TYR A 145 17.85 6.75 -26.64
CA TYR A 145 18.41 6.62 -25.29
C TYR A 145 19.71 5.78 -25.25
N GLY A 146 19.97 4.97 -26.26
CA GLY A 146 21.06 4.01 -26.30
C GLY A 146 20.64 2.60 -25.88
N GLU A 147 21.32 1.60 -26.45
CA GLU A 147 21.03 0.18 -26.17
C GLU A 147 21.38 -0.19 -24.72
N GLU A 148 22.37 0.45 -24.14
CA GLU A 148 22.78 0.24 -22.74
C GLU A 148 21.67 0.53 -21.75
N GLN A 149 20.72 1.42 -22.10
CA GLN A 149 19.58 1.76 -21.26
C GLN A 149 18.54 0.63 -21.18
N LEU A 150 18.61 -0.37 -22.05
CA LEU A 150 17.80 -1.58 -21.95
C LEU A 150 18.34 -2.60 -20.94
N SER A 151 19.49 -2.34 -20.32
CA SER A 151 19.99 -3.19 -19.24
C SER A 151 19.02 -3.22 -18.05
N SER A 152 18.90 -4.38 -17.41
CA SER A 152 18.09 -4.53 -16.20
C SER A 152 18.49 -3.60 -15.05
N GLU A 153 19.72 -3.08 -15.05
CA GLU A 153 20.23 -2.11 -14.07
C GLU A 153 19.54 -0.75 -14.15
N HIS A 154 18.93 -0.44 -15.31
CA HIS A 154 18.21 0.81 -15.55
C HIS A 154 16.69 0.66 -15.41
N MET A 155 16.21 -0.54 -15.06
CA MET A 155 14.79 -0.80 -14.93
C MET A 155 14.27 -0.44 -13.54
N VAL A 156 13.08 0.11 -13.51
CA VAL A 156 12.30 0.34 -12.30
C VAL A 156 11.20 -0.71 -12.23
N LEU A 157 11.01 -1.29 -11.05
CA LEU A 157 9.99 -2.29 -10.81
C LEU A 157 8.84 -1.70 -10.01
N TYR A 158 7.65 -1.74 -10.58
CA TYR A 158 6.42 -1.52 -9.81
C TYR A 158 5.84 -2.87 -9.45
N MET A 159 5.81 -3.15 -8.17
CA MET A 159 5.42 -4.46 -7.63
C MET A 159 4.22 -4.34 -6.73
N MET A 160 3.29 -5.28 -6.85
CA MET A 160 2.14 -5.40 -5.99
C MET A 160 1.97 -6.85 -5.56
N TYR A 161 1.95 -7.07 -4.24
CA TYR A 161 1.58 -8.36 -3.68
C TYR A 161 0.06 -8.47 -3.59
N ILE A 162 -0.49 -9.50 -4.17
CA ILE A 162 -1.93 -9.79 -4.13
C ILE A 162 -2.13 -11.09 -3.36
N SER A 163 -2.63 -10.95 -2.13
CA SER A 163 -2.94 -12.08 -1.26
C SER A 163 -4.22 -12.80 -1.72
N GLN A 164 -4.31 -14.08 -1.41
CA GLN A 164 -5.56 -14.84 -1.54
C GLN A 164 -6.73 -14.21 -0.77
N TYR A 165 -6.46 -13.39 0.25
CA TYR A 165 -7.48 -12.69 1.03
C TYR A 165 -7.97 -11.40 0.35
N ASN A 166 -7.22 -10.85 -0.62
CA ASN A 166 -7.54 -9.59 -1.30
C ASN A 166 -8.33 -9.80 -2.60
N CYS A 167 -8.24 -10.96 -3.23
CA CYS A 167 -8.77 -11.18 -4.58
C CYS A 167 -10.29 -11.40 -4.64
N GLY A 168 -10.99 -11.51 -3.51
CA GLY A 168 -12.44 -11.77 -3.49
C GLY A 168 -12.85 -13.16 -4.01
N GLU A 169 -11.96 -13.90 -4.63
CA GLU A 169 -12.16 -15.28 -5.08
C GLU A 169 -11.38 -16.21 -4.14
N LYS A 170 -12.15 -16.99 -3.34
CA LYS A 170 -11.55 -17.98 -2.44
C LYS A 170 -10.78 -19.03 -3.24
N GLY A 171 -9.50 -19.20 -2.92
CA GLY A 171 -8.67 -20.28 -3.45
C GLY A 171 -7.72 -19.85 -4.57
N GLN A 172 -7.59 -18.57 -4.88
CA GLN A 172 -6.50 -18.09 -5.71
C GLN A 172 -5.18 -18.14 -4.93
N GLU A 173 -4.12 -18.59 -5.60
CA GLU A 173 -2.77 -18.52 -5.02
C GLU A 173 -2.34 -17.05 -4.88
N PRO A 174 -1.57 -16.70 -3.83
CA PRO A 174 -1.00 -15.37 -3.72
C PRO A 174 -0.01 -15.12 -4.85
N ILE A 175 0.00 -13.90 -5.38
CA ILE A 175 0.84 -13.54 -6.51
C ILE A 175 1.59 -12.23 -6.28
N TRP A 176 2.74 -12.11 -6.93
CA TRP A 176 3.38 -10.85 -7.23
C TRP A 176 2.95 -10.41 -8.64
N TYR A 177 2.35 -9.23 -8.72
CA TYR A 177 2.13 -8.55 -9.99
C TYR A 177 3.24 -7.52 -10.17
N ILE A 178 4.00 -7.64 -11.28
CA ILE A 178 5.22 -6.86 -11.47
C ILE A 178 5.20 -6.20 -12.84
N SER A 179 5.41 -4.90 -12.87
CA SER A 179 5.66 -4.15 -14.10
C SER A 179 7.13 -3.76 -14.16
N VAL A 180 7.82 -4.15 -15.22
CA VAL A 180 9.20 -3.74 -15.50
C VAL A 180 9.14 -2.53 -16.42
N ILE A 181 9.63 -1.40 -15.92
CA ILE A 181 9.46 -0.09 -16.54
C ILE A 181 10.82 0.59 -16.65
N HIS A 182 11.03 1.29 -17.73
CA HIS A 182 12.13 2.22 -17.87
C HIS A 182 11.62 3.64 -17.64
N GLU A 183 12.21 4.35 -16.69
CA GLU A 183 11.88 5.74 -16.38
C GLU A 183 13.01 6.66 -16.79
N MET A 184 12.73 7.62 -17.65
CA MET A 184 13.68 8.64 -18.06
C MET A 184 13.22 10.04 -17.66
N ASN A 185 14.08 10.75 -16.97
CA ASN A 185 13.91 12.19 -16.75
C ASN A 185 14.07 12.92 -18.09
N ARG A 186 13.07 13.66 -18.51
CA ARG A 186 13.25 14.65 -19.58
C ARG A 186 13.97 15.87 -19.00
N PRO A 187 15.17 16.22 -19.49
CA PRO A 187 15.92 17.36 -18.96
C PRO A 187 15.22 18.70 -19.15
N SER A 188 14.22 18.78 -20.06
CA SER A 188 13.68 20.05 -20.54
C SER A 188 12.39 20.53 -19.89
N ASP A 189 11.60 19.65 -19.23
CA ASP A 189 10.24 20.03 -18.83
C ASP A 189 9.71 19.37 -17.54
N LEU A 190 10.57 18.73 -16.74
CA LEU A 190 10.16 17.96 -15.54
C LEU A 190 9.17 16.83 -15.83
N SER A 191 8.95 16.46 -17.09
CA SER A 191 8.14 15.31 -17.44
C SER A 191 8.99 14.04 -17.47
N TYR A 192 8.36 12.91 -17.17
CA TYR A 192 8.98 11.59 -17.24
C TYR A 192 8.45 10.89 -18.48
N ASP A 193 9.36 10.32 -19.29
CA ASP A 193 8.97 9.29 -20.23
C ASP A 193 9.07 7.94 -19.49
N SER A 194 7.99 7.22 -19.38
CA SER A 194 8.00 5.86 -18.85
C SER A 194 7.57 4.88 -19.92
N TYR A 195 8.32 3.81 -20.05
CA TYR A 195 8.04 2.72 -21.00
C TYR A 195 7.86 1.43 -20.22
N THR A 196 6.70 0.82 -20.31
CA THR A 196 6.49 -0.54 -19.80
C THR A 196 7.03 -1.51 -20.83
N TRP A 197 7.93 -2.39 -20.39
CA TRP A 197 8.49 -3.43 -21.26
C TRP A 197 7.90 -4.80 -20.99
N LEU A 198 7.56 -5.06 -19.74
CA LEU A 198 7.15 -6.39 -19.31
C LEU A 198 6.15 -6.29 -18.15
N LEU A 199 5.07 -7.06 -18.25
CA LEU A 199 4.14 -7.31 -17.16
C LEU A 199 4.25 -8.78 -16.78
N LEU A 200 4.40 -9.06 -15.50
CA LEU A 200 4.55 -10.40 -14.96
C LEU A 200 3.55 -10.67 -13.85
N THR A 201 3.06 -11.90 -13.83
CA THR A 201 2.42 -12.49 -12.67
C THR A 201 3.29 -13.66 -12.19
N VAL A 202 3.78 -13.57 -10.96
CA VAL A 202 4.64 -14.58 -10.35
C VAL A 202 3.91 -15.17 -9.15
N ASN A 203 3.86 -16.51 -9.06
CA ASN A 203 3.32 -17.19 -7.89
C ASN A 203 4.17 -16.82 -6.67
N ALA A 204 3.55 -16.21 -5.68
CA ALA A 204 4.27 -15.70 -4.52
C ALA A 204 4.77 -16.80 -3.58
N ARG A 205 4.29 -18.05 -3.68
CA ARG A 205 4.79 -19.19 -2.90
C ARG A 205 5.98 -19.88 -3.55
N THR A 206 5.92 -20.05 -4.87
CA THR A 206 6.88 -20.88 -5.59
C THR A 206 7.91 -20.12 -6.40
N GLY A 207 7.64 -18.86 -6.74
CA GLY A 207 8.45 -18.06 -7.66
C GLY A 207 8.23 -18.41 -9.13
N GLU A 208 7.25 -19.24 -9.45
CA GLU A 208 6.93 -19.59 -10.84
C GLU A 208 6.31 -18.40 -11.56
N VAL A 209 6.81 -18.10 -12.77
CA VAL A 209 6.19 -17.10 -13.65
C VAL A 209 4.94 -17.72 -14.27
N MET A 210 3.78 -17.23 -13.85
CA MET A 210 2.46 -17.71 -14.29
C MET A 210 2.03 -17.07 -15.61
N GLU A 211 2.26 -15.76 -15.73
CA GLU A 211 1.93 -14.98 -16.92
C GLU A 211 3.04 -14.01 -17.26
N LYS A 212 3.29 -13.85 -18.54
CA LYS A 212 4.24 -12.90 -19.10
C LYS A 212 3.60 -12.18 -20.28
N THR A 213 3.54 -10.87 -20.22
CA THR A 213 3.08 -10.03 -21.32
C THR A 213 4.14 -8.99 -21.66
N LEU A 214 4.62 -9.04 -22.92
CA LEU A 214 5.48 -7.99 -23.44
C LEU A 214 4.64 -6.81 -23.86
N ASP A 215 5.06 -5.63 -23.47
CA ASP A 215 4.38 -4.38 -23.80
C ASP A 215 5.42 -3.34 -24.15
N THR A 216 5.04 -2.38 -25.01
CA THR A 216 5.87 -1.24 -25.37
C THR A 216 5.06 0.05 -25.33
N THR A 217 3.98 0.05 -24.57
CA THR A 217 3.17 1.25 -24.42
C THR A 217 3.91 2.30 -23.61
N ASN A 218 3.84 3.53 -24.12
CA ASN A 218 4.23 4.70 -23.36
C ASN A 218 3.21 4.83 -22.22
N CYS A 219 3.58 4.39 -21.02
CA CYS A 219 2.69 4.51 -19.88
C CYS A 219 2.71 5.96 -19.39
N GLU A 220 1.56 6.60 -19.42
CA GLU A 220 1.31 7.62 -18.41
C GLU A 220 1.57 6.97 -17.04
N PRO A 221 2.23 7.67 -16.09
CA PRO A 221 2.58 7.10 -14.81
C PRO A 221 1.37 6.35 -14.25
N PHE A 222 1.55 5.10 -13.91
CA PHE A 222 0.49 4.25 -13.36
C PHE A 222 0.04 4.89 -12.05
N VAL A 223 -0.91 5.79 -12.15
CA VAL A 223 -1.66 6.26 -11.00
C VAL A 223 -2.41 5.04 -10.54
N LEU A 224 -1.90 4.39 -9.49
CA LEU A 224 -2.65 3.41 -8.73
C LEU A 224 -4.01 4.05 -8.45
N LYS A 225 -4.99 3.77 -9.31
CA LYS A 225 -6.36 4.10 -8.97
C LYS A 225 -6.60 3.34 -7.69
N PRO A 226 -6.89 4.02 -6.58
CA PRO A 226 -7.20 3.32 -5.36
C PRO A 226 -8.26 2.30 -5.73
N TRP A 227 -7.98 1.02 -5.42
CA TRP A 227 -8.91 -0.08 -5.63
C TRP A 227 -10.26 0.37 -5.11
N PRO A 228 -11.34 0.27 -5.86
CA PRO A 228 -12.64 0.71 -5.40
C PRO A 228 -13.03 -0.16 -4.20
N PHE A 229 -12.79 0.36 -3.01
CA PHE A 229 -13.40 -0.17 -1.80
C PHE A 229 -14.90 -0.13 -2.06
N ARG A 230 -15.53 -1.30 -2.16
CA ARG A 230 -16.98 -1.38 -2.20
C ARG A 230 -17.49 -0.74 -0.92
N GLN A 231 -18.26 0.35 -1.09
CA GLN A 231 -19.08 0.94 -0.06
C GLN A 231 -20.13 -0.05 0.45
#